data_2eb78c22fa4407ff61d2beb61f92f5a3
#
_entry.id   2eb78c22fa4407ff61d2beb61f92f5a3
#
_cell.length_a   1.000
_cell.length_b   1.000
_cell.length_c   1.000
_cell.angle_alpha   90.00
_cell.angle_beta   90.00
_cell.angle_gamma   90.00
#
_symmetry.space_group_name_H-M   'P 1'
#
loop_
_entity.id
_entity.type
_entity.pdbx_description
1 polymer ?
#
loop_
_entity_poly.entity_id
_entity_poly.type
_entity_poly.pdbx_seq_one_letter_code
_entity_poly.pdbx_strand_id
1 'polypeptide(L)'
;MTSNLPPTSRFGLPCIMIQNSISAKYLPVITSGFAVVLGIWVKLSLTNGALLPGLDGAYYWVQVQSILKNFSLAFSDLPLILWIQAILAWIIGDVQLAVRISDAVFPALSAIPIYLIARQFKNPLLPSIAILVVLLNPIQLYFFTGDFIKNESAIPAVFFICWVLMNWENKSKRFSIISLSSATLLIAFSHFGTLLLTFILLSIWGLFQLRGRSIKFWIQGTGFSAIGIIGLLFLLRLLVPTRFTRLVDFVTSPNDVFIRPAFDAIRYGYANPVMARSIIIGQSAALILALILWISRANFTHSHFSMTATCLIATFALSSPIFGLAWSDRLVGLSFVPLSIAAILIFGSVQIPWKQALVAVFAAVTLFSAVQLNSVETKYVFSEEQYGDFKKMVTEVDIPMNSVIVARHGVEYLSAWHFKTDVVLDSYYPSANLSQYSSVFYIQEWNAGSSGKGKPDKDKPPLSGTTNKPEEPGLGGKSPKPLGKGDAPINSSKVQNPEGVTIYANTSFALIKIR
;
A
#
# COMPACT_ATOMS: atom_id res chain seq x y z
N MET A 1 -77.60 18.22 -16.67
CA MET A 1 -76.63 19.03 -17.43
C MET A 1 -75.19 18.64 -16.98
N THR A 2 -74.60 17.67 -17.67
CA THR A 2 -73.26 17.14 -17.39
C THR A 2 -72.31 17.76 -18.42
N SER A 3 -71.40 18.60 -17.97
CA SER A 3 -70.41 19.27 -18.78
C SER A 3 -69.23 18.33 -19.07
N ASN A 4 -69.12 17.90 -20.33
CA ASN A 4 -67.93 17.20 -20.86
C ASN A 4 -66.80 18.23 -21.06
N LEU A 5 -65.73 18.15 -20.26
CA LEU A 5 -64.47 18.81 -20.55
C LEU A 5 -63.57 17.88 -21.39
N PRO A 6 -62.91 18.37 -22.43
CA PRO A 6 -62.01 17.54 -23.24
C PRO A 6 -60.74 17.22 -22.51
N PRO A 7 -60.10 16.05 -22.78
CA PRO A 7 -58.85 15.68 -22.15
C PRO A 7 -57.70 16.55 -22.64
N THR A 8 -57.02 17.18 -21.69
CA THR A 8 -55.79 17.93 -21.95
C THR A 8 -54.73 16.99 -22.54
N SER A 9 -54.30 17.32 -23.77
CA SER A 9 -53.19 16.68 -24.46
C SER A 9 -51.89 16.80 -23.60
N ARG A 10 -51.48 15.70 -22.97
CA ARG A 10 -50.12 15.58 -22.41
C ARG A 10 -49.13 15.63 -23.57
N PHE A 11 -48.34 16.70 -23.64
CA PHE A 11 -47.10 16.74 -24.43
C PHE A 11 -46.20 15.60 -23.90
N GLY A 12 -46.32 14.43 -24.51
CA GLY A 12 -45.35 13.36 -24.38
C GLY A 12 -44.11 13.75 -25.18
N LEU A 13 -43.10 14.32 -24.52
CA LEU A 13 -41.76 14.31 -25.08
C LEU A 13 -41.44 12.86 -25.45
N PRO A 14 -41.04 12.59 -26.71
CA PRO A 14 -40.62 11.24 -27.09
C PRO A 14 -39.43 10.86 -26.17
N CYS A 15 -39.70 9.96 -25.24
CA CYS A 15 -38.65 9.22 -24.54
C CYS A 15 -37.92 8.48 -25.68
N ILE A 16 -36.79 9.04 -26.13
CA ILE A 16 -35.93 8.39 -27.10
C ILE A 16 -35.50 7.11 -26.44
N MET A 17 -36.22 6.03 -26.74
CA MET A 17 -35.83 4.67 -26.43
C MET A 17 -34.54 4.41 -27.20
N ILE A 18 -33.40 4.68 -26.55
CA ILE A 18 -32.10 4.13 -26.93
C ILE A 18 -32.15 2.63 -26.52
N GLN A 19 -33.05 1.92 -27.15
CA GLN A 19 -33.17 0.48 -27.04
C GLN A 19 -32.33 -0.14 -28.15
N ASN A 20 -31.28 -0.87 -27.75
CA ASN A 20 -30.54 -1.82 -28.59
C ASN A 20 -29.56 -1.25 -29.63
N SER A 21 -28.86 -0.15 -29.38
CA SER A 21 -27.68 0.13 -30.15
C SER A 21 -26.49 -0.69 -29.61
N ILE A 22 -25.68 -1.26 -30.50
CA ILE A 22 -24.41 -1.93 -30.20
C ILE A 22 -23.56 -1.06 -29.24
N SER A 23 -23.65 0.27 -29.36
CA SER A 23 -22.98 1.25 -28.51
C SER A 23 -23.37 1.13 -27.02
N ALA A 24 -24.62 0.85 -26.67
CA ALA A 24 -25.05 0.76 -25.27
C ALA A 24 -24.46 -0.46 -24.55
N LYS A 25 -24.21 -1.55 -25.29
CA LYS A 25 -23.61 -2.77 -24.74
C LYS A 25 -22.13 -2.60 -24.41
N TYR A 26 -21.40 -1.85 -25.24
CA TYR A 26 -19.94 -1.67 -25.09
C TYR A 26 -19.56 -0.45 -24.27
N LEU A 27 -20.50 0.48 -24.04
CA LEU A 27 -20.25 1.71 -23.28
C LEU A 27 -19.55 1.48 -21.94
N PRO A 28 -19.98 0.56 -21.06
CA PRO A 28 -19.30 0.32 -19.78
C PRO A 28 -17.87 -0.19 -19.95
N VAL A 29 -17.60 -0.99 -20.96
CA VAL A 29 -16.25 -1.53 -21.22
C VAL A 29 -15.33 -0.42 -21.73
N ILE A 30 -15.78 0.37 -22.71
CA ILE A 30 -14.98 1.46 -23.30
C ILE A 30 -14.67 2.54 -22.26
N THR A 31 -15.69 2.99 -21.51
CA THR A 31 -15.50 4.01 -20.48
C THR A 31 -14.65 3.51 -19.30
N SER A 32 -14.73 2.22 -18.96
CA SER A 32 -13.85 1.61 -17.96
C SER A 32 -12.41 1.50 -18.47
N GLY A 33 -12.21 1.13 -19.73
CA GLY A 33 -10.90 1.13 -20.36
C GLY A 33 -10.25 2.52 -20.35
N PHE A 34 -11.02 3.56 -20.67
CA PHE A 34 -10.55 4.95 -20.58
C PHE A 34 -10.18 5.34 -19.14
N ALA A 35 -10.99 4.93 -18.16
CA ALA A 35 -10.70 5.18 -16.74
C ALA A 35 -9.38 4.54 -16.29
N VAL A 36 -9.08 3.32 -16.76
CA VAL A 36 -7.81 2.62 -16.49
C VAL A 36 -6.64 3.38 -17.11
N VAL A 37 -6.74 3.74 -18.39
CA VAL A 37 -5.68 4.48 -19.10
C VAL A 37 -5.41 5.81 -18.41
N LEU A 38 -6.46 6.55 -18.01
CA LEU A 38 -6.32 7.80 -17.29
C LEU A 38 -5.62 7.59 -15.92
N GLY A 39 -6.00 6.56 -15.16
CA GLY A 39 -5.38 6.23 -13.86
C GLY A 39 -3.89 5.92 -14.01
N ILE A 40 -3.51 5.11 -15.00
CA ILE A 40 -2.11 4.79 -15.31
C ILE A 40 -1.36 6.05 -15.74
N TRP A 41 -1.94 6.85 -16.64
CA TRP A 41 -1.33 8.09 -17.12
C TRP A 41 -1.05 9.08 -16.00
N VAL A 42 -2.00 9.30 -15.08
CA VAL A 42 -1.80 10.17 -13.91
C VAL A 42 -0.63 9.67 -13.07
N LYS A 43 -0.56 8.38 -12.77
CA LYS A 43 0.55 7.80 -12.00
C LYS A 43 1.90 7.95 -12.71
N LEU A 44 1.97 7.66 -13.99
CA LEU A 44 3.20 7.85 -14.76
C LEU A 44 3.63 9.32 -14.82
N SER A 45 2.68 10.25 -14.88
CA SER A 45 2.99 11.69 -14.87
C SER A 45 3.59 12.17 -13.54
N LEU A 46 3.24 11.52 -12.43
CA LEU A 46 3.81 11.80 -11.11
C LEU A 46 5.26 11.30 -10.94
N THR A 47 5.73 10.45 -11.83
CA THR A 47 7.07 9.82 -11.76
C THR A 47 7.99 10.23 -12.91
N ASN A 48 7.79 11.43 -13.48
CA ASN A 48 8.59 11.92 -14.60
C ASN A 48 10.05 12.25 -14.24
N GLY A 49 10.39 12.35 -12.96
CA GLY A 49 11.76 12.63 -12.49
C GLY A 49 12.72 11.46 -12.72
N ALA A 50 14.01 11.74 -12.56
CA ALA A 50 15.07 10.72 -12.67
C ALA A 50 15.03 9.68 -11.54
N LEU A 51 14.49 10.07 -10.37
CA LEU A 51 14.25 9.20 -9.22
C LEU A 51 12.76 8.84 -9.11
N LEU A 52 12.47 7.67 -8.57
CA LEU A 52 11.13 7.35 -8.11
C LEU A 52 10.81 8.14 -6.83
N PRO A 53 9.54 8.53 -6.63
CA PRO A 53 9.11 9.11 -5.37
C PRO A 53 9.36 8.16 -4.19
N GLY A 54 9.58 8.73 -2.99
CA GLY A 54 9.82 7.95 -1.78
C GLY A 54 11.29 7.65 -1.53
N LEU A 55 11.57 6.81 -0.54
CA LEU A 55 12.92 6.47 -0.10
C LEU A 55 13.43 5.14 -0.71
N ASP A 56 12.50 4.31 -1.16
CA ASP A 56 12.78 2.92 -1.52
C ASP A 56 12.87 2.67 -3.04
N GLY A 57 12.75 3.68 -3.89
CA GLY A 57 12.75 3.51 -5.35
C GLY A 57 13.96 2.73 -5.86
N ALA A 58 15.16 3.12 -5.42
CA ALA A 58 16.39 2.42 -5.79
C ALA A 58 16.51 1.01 -5.18
N TYR A 59 15.84 0.72 -4.07
CA TYR A 59 15.73 -0.63 -3.51
C TYR A 59 15.14 -1.61 -4.54
N TYR A 60 14.05 -1.22 -5.21
CA TYR A 60 13.43 -2.07 -6.23
C TYR A 60 14.37 -2.29 -7.43
N TRP A 61 15.13 -1.26 -7.83
CA TRP A 61 16.12 -1.40 -8.91
C TRP A 61 17.20 -2.42 -8.58
N VAL A 62 17.76 -2.34 -7.36
CA VAL A 62 18.80 -3.28 -6.90
C VAL A 62 18.26 -4.71 -6.83
N GLN A 63 17.05 -4.89 -6.28
CA GLN A 63 16.42 -6.20 -6.18
C GLN A 63 16.16 -6.82 -7.55
N VAL A 64 15.57 -6.07 -8.46
CA VAL A 64 15.27 -6.52 -9.83
C VAL A 64 16.56 -6.86 -10.58
N GLN A 65 17.58 -6.01 -10.47
CA GLN A 65 18.87 -6.26 -11.10
C GLN A 65 19.56 -7.52 -10.55
N SER A 66 19.46 -7.76 -9.24
CA SER A 66 20.02 -8.96 -8.61
C SER A 66 19.31 -10.23 -9.11
N ILE A 67 17.98 -10.19 -9.24
CA ILE A 67 17.23 -11.31 -9.82
C ILE A 67 17.68 -11.59 -11.26
N LEU A 68 17.82 -10.56 -12.09
CA LEU A 68 18.24 -10.72 -13.50
C LEU A 68 19.65 -11.28 -13.64
N LYS A 69 20.56 -10.94 -12.71
CA LYS A 69 21.96 -11.38 -12.77
C LYS A 69 22.20 -12.72 -12.07
N ASN A 70 21.61 -12.89 -10.90
CA ASN A 70 21.97 -13.95 -9.96
C ASN A 70 20.81 -14.90 -9.64
N PHE A 71 19.62 -14.70 -10.22
CA PHE A 71 18.39 -15.42 -9.87
C PHE A 71 18.07 -15.41 -8.37
N SER A 72 18.50 -14.38 -7.67
CA SER A 72 18.32 -14.24 -6.22
C SER A 72 18.07 -12.79 -5.84
N LEU A 73 17.44 -12.58 -4.68
CA LEU A 73 17.23 -11.26 -4.11
C LEU A 73 18.54 -10.73 -3.49
N ALA A 74 18.86 -9.46 -3.70
CA ALA A 74 19.96 -8.79 -3.03
C ALA A 74 19.70 -8.64 -1.52
N PHE A 75 18.44 -8.34 -1.16
CA PHE A 75 18.00 -8.21 0.23
C PHE A 75 16.83 -9.17 0.48
N SER A 76 16.79 -9.79 1.66
CA SER A 76 15.70 -10.70 2.01
C SER A 76 14.35 -9.97 2.05
N ASP A 77 13.42 -10.40 1.19
CA ASP A 77 12.07 -9.83 1.09
C ASP A 77 11.05 -10.81 0.51
N LEU A 78 9.76 -10.41 0.47
CA LEU A 78 8.71 -11.14 -0.23
C LEU A 78 8.93 -11.05 -1.74
N PRO A 79 9.04 -12.20 -2.45
CA PRO A 79 9.67 -12.23 -3.75
C PRO A 79 8.75 -11.90 -4.93
N LEU A 80 7.44 -12.14 -4.81
CA LEU A 80 6.54 -12.25 -5.96
C LEU A 80 6.58 -11.02 -6.88
N ILE A 81 6.40 -9.84 -6.31
CA ILE A 81 6.35 -8.60 -7.10
C ILE A 81 7.70 -8.29 -7.74
N LEU A 82 8.78 -8.55 -7.02
CA LEU A 82 10.14 -8.34 -7.50
C LEU A 82 10.47 -9.25 -8.69
N TRP A 83 10.01 -10.51 -8.66
CA TRP A 83 10.14 -11.42 -9.79
C TRP A 83 9.31 -11.00 -11.00
N ILE A 84 8.09 -10.49 -10.79
CA ILE A 84 7.27 -9.97 -11.89
C ILE A 84 7.94 -8.73 -12.51
N GLN A 85 8.48 -7.83 -11.69
CA GLN A 85 9.24 -6.68 -12.15
C GLN A 85 10.51 -7.10 -12.92
N ALA A 86 11.20 -8.16 -12.48
CA ALA A 86 12.37 -8.69 -13.18
C ALA A 86 12.01 -9.27 -14.56
N ILE A 87 10.88 -9.97 -14.68
CA ILE A 87 10.38 -10.45 -15.97
C ILE A 87 10.06 -9.26 -16.89
N LEU A 88 9.40 -8.22 -16.36
CA LEU A 88 9.13 -7.01 -17.14
C LEU A 88 10.42 -6.30 -17.55
N ALA A 89 11.39 -6.20 -16.67
CA ALA A 89 12.69 -5.60 -16.95
C ALA A 89 13.47 -6.39 -18.01
N TRP A 90 13.37 -7.70 -17.98
CA TRP A 90 13.94 -8.57 -19.03
C TRP A 90 13.29 -8.32 -20.40
N ILE A 91 11.95 -8.14 -20.44
CA ILE A 91 11.22 -7.87 -21.69
C ILE A 91 11.53 -6.46 -22.22
N ILE A 92 11.56 -5.45 -21.33
CA ILE A 92 11.73 -4.04 -21.70
C ILE A 92 13.21 -3.70 -21.96
N GLY A 93 14.15 -4.42 -21.34
CA GLY A 93 15.59 -4.14 -21.40
C GLY A 93 16.07 -3.02 -20.45
N ASP A 94 15.18 -2.45 -19.64
CA ASP A 94 15.47 -1.36 -18.70
C ASP A 94 14.80 -1.62 -17.34
N VAL A 95 15.60 -1.71 -16.28
CA VAL A 95 15.14 -1.99 -14.92
C VAL A 95 14.36 -0.82 -14.35
N GLN A 96 14.82 0.41 -14.55
CA GLN A 96 14.18 1.59 -13.98
C GLN A 96 12.80 1.82 -14.61
N LEU A 97 12.73 1.69 -15.94
CA LEU A 97 11.48 1.82 -16.69
C LEU A 97 10.49 0.70 -16.32
N ALA A 98 10.96 -0.53 -16.18
CA ALA A 98 10.11 -1.67 -15.80
C ALA A 98 9.50 -1.51 -14.41
N VAL A 99 10.29 -1.07 -13.42
CA VAL A 99 9.79 -0.78 -12.07
C VAL A 99 8.76 0.34 -12.11
N ARG A 100 9.03 1.43 -12.83
CA ARG A 100 8.11 2.57 -12.99
C ARG A 100 6.78 2.18 -13.64
N ILE A 101 6.83 1.41 -14.72
CA ILE A 101 5.62 0.92 -15.42
C ILE A 101 4.84 -0.02 -14.51
N SER A 102 5.51 -0.97 -13.86
CA SER A 102 4.85 -1.93 -12.98
C SER A 102 4.14 -1.26 -11.82
N ASP A 103 4.75 -0.22 -11.24
CA ASP A 103 4.20 0.55 -10.14
C ASP A 103 2.90 1.27 -10.54
N ALA A 104 2.82 1.79 -11.75
CA ALA A 104 1.59 2.40 -12.26
C ALA A 104 0.53 1.37 -12.68
N VAL A 105 0.95 0.22 -13.24
CA VAL A 105 0.05 -0.79 -13.82
C VAL A 105 -0.53 -1.73 -12.76
N PHE A 106 0.25 -2.17 -11.77
CA PHE A 106 -0.25 -3.13 -10.79
C PHE A 106 -1.50 -2.65 -10.05
N PRO A 107 -1.57 -1.44 -9.49
CA PRO A 107 -2.81 -0.99 -8.86
C PRO A 107 -3.96 -0.83 -9.87
N ALA A 108 -3.66 -0.55 -11.15
CA ALA A 108 -4.68 -0.45 -12.19
C ALA A 108 -5.36 -1.79 -12.49
N LEU A 109 -4.73 -2.93 -12.17
CA LEU A 109 -5.36 -4.25 -12.23
C LEU A 109 -6.58 -4.38 -11.32
N SER A 110 -6.72 -3.51 -10.30
CA SER A 110 -7.92 -3.41 -9.47
C SER A 110 -9.18 -3.11 -10.30
N ALA A 111 -9.03 -2.50 -11.46
CA ALA A 111 -10.14 -2.22 -12.36
C ALA A 111 -10.92 -3.47 -12.77
N ILE A 112 -10.26 -4.63 -12.89
CA ILE A 112 -10.91 -5.89 -13.27
C ILE A 112 -11.94 -6.32 -12.23
N PRO A 113 -11.58 -6.58 -10.96
CA PRO A 113 -12.56 -6.96 -9.96
C PRO A 113 -13.57 -5.86 -9.64
N ILE A 114 -13.18 -4.59 -9.69
CA ILE A 114 -14.10 -3.45 -9.50
C ILE A 114 -15.15 -3.43 -10.61
N TYR A 115 -14.75 -3.60 -11.87
CA TYR A 115 -15.67 -3.73 -12.98
C TYR A 115 -16.64 -4.90 -12.76
N LEU A 116 -16.14 -6.07 -12.34
CA LEU A 116 -16.95 -7.25 -12.08
C LEU A 116 -17.94 -7.05 -10.93
N ILE A 117 -17.59 -6.28 -9.90
CA ILE A 117 -18.50 -5.89 -8.81
C ILE A 117 -19.54 -4.89 -9.32
N ALA A 118 -19.09 -3.81 -9.93
CA ALA A 118 -19.96 -2.68 -10.29
C ALA A 118 -20.95 -3.01 -11.43
N ARG A 119 -20.57 -3.89 -12.38
CA ARG A 119 -21.44 -4.31 -13.48
C ARG A 119 -22.66 -5.14 -13.07
N GLN A 120 -22.70 -5.61 -11.80
CA GLN A 120 -23.88 -6.32 -11.28
C GLN A 120 -25.08 -5.38 -11.11
N PHE A 121 -24.85 -4.08 -11.17
CA PHE A 121 -25.88 -3.05 -11.04
C PHE A 121 -26.30 -2.50 -12.41
N LYS A 122 -27.54 -2.02 -12.49
CA LYS A 122 -28.14 -1.56 -13.75
C LYS A 122 -27.55 -0.24 -14.31
N ASN A 123 -26.70 0.45 -13.54
CA ASN A 123 -26.11 1.71 -13.98
C ASN A 123 -24.87 1.46 -14.87
N PRO A 124 -24.90 1.79 -16.16
CA PRO A 124 -23.80 1.50 -17.08
C PRO A 124 -22.53 2.33 -16.83
N LEU A 125 -22.61 3.46 -16.13
CA LEU A 125 -21.46 4.31 -15.80
C LEU A 125 -20.84 3.96 -14.46
N LEU A 126 -21.52 3.18 -13.60
CA LEU A 126 -21.02 2.84 -12.28
C LEU A 126 -19.65 2.15 -12.33
N PRO A 127 -19.38 1.19 -13.23
CA PRO A 127 -18.04 0.58 -13.34
C PRO A 127 -16.94 1.58 -13.59
N SER A 128 -17.12 2.48 -14.53
CA SER A 128 -16.10 3.49 -14.90
C SER A 128 -15.83 4.47 -13.77
N ILE A 129 -16.89 4.96 -13.12
CA ILE A 129 -16.79 5.86 -11.97
C ILE A 129 -16.11 5.17 -10.81
N ALA A 130 -16.48 3.92 -10.51
CA ALA A 130 -15.86 3.13 -9.46
C ALA A 130 -14.35 2.92 -9.70
N ILE A 131 -13.96 2.62 -10.93
CA ILE A 131 -12.55 2.46 -11.32
C ILE A 131 -11.79 3.78 -11.12
N LEU A 132 -12.32 4.90 -11.62
CA LEU A 132 -11.70 6.22 -11.45
C LEU A 132 -11.55 6.57 -9.97
N VAL A 133 -12.61 6.38 -9.19
CA VAL A 133 -12.62 6.67 -7.75
C VAL A 133 -11.55 5.87 -7.02
N VAL A 134 -11.35 4.60 -7.37
CA VAL A 134 -10.32 3.77 -6.73
C VAL A 134 -8.93 4.15 -7.23
N LEU A 135 -8.71 4.27 -8.54
CA LEU A 135 -7.37 4.50 -9.08
C LEU A 135 -6.84 5.91 -8.78
N LEU A 136 -7.71 6.89 -8.65
CA LEU A 136 -7.38 8.28 -8.30
C LEU A 136 -7.72 8.59 -6.84
N ASN A 137 -7.94 7.59 -6.00
CA ASN A 137 -8.12 7.81 -4.57
C ASN A 137 -6.89 8.48 -3.97
N PRO A 138 -7.06 9.57 -3.19
CA PRO A 138 -5.94 10.27 -2.57
C PRO A 138 -4.99 9.38 -1.78
N ILE A 139 -5.54 8.39 -1.07
CA ILE A 139 -4.74 7.46 -0.27
C ILE A 139 -3.94 6.52 -1.17
N GLN A 140 -4.51 6.06 -2.29
CA GLN A 140 -3.79 5.25 -3.25
C GLN A 140 -2.67 6.04 -3.94
N LEU A 141 -2.91 7.30 -4.29
CA LEU A 141 -1.88 8.19 -4.81
C LEU A 141 -0.80 8.47 -3.76
N TYR A 142 -1.16 8.60 -2.48
CA TYR A 142 -0.20 8.71 -1.39
C TYR A 142 0.67 7.44 -1.25
N PHE A 143 0.09 6.26 -1.38
CA PHE A 143 0.87 5.02 -1.40
C PHE A 143 1.84 4.97 -2.57
N PHE A 144 1.39 5.40 -3.74
CA PHE A 144 2.21 5.48 -4.93
C PHE A 144 3.39 6.46 -4.75
N THR A 145 3.12 7.68 -4.27
CA THR A 145 4.18 8.68 -4.02
C THR A 145 5.03 8.37 -2.78
N GLY A 146 4.54 7.52 -1.89
CA GLY A 146 5.26 7.04 -0.70
C GLY A 146 6.07 5.76 -0.92
N ASP A 147 6.12 5.24 -2.16
CA ASP A 147 6.89 4.06 -2.54
C ASP A 147 6.41 2.74 -1.90
N PHE A 148 5.08 2.62 -1.74
CA PHE A 148 4.47 1.40 -1.21
C PHE A 148 4.10 0.39 -2.31
N ILE A 149 4.98 0.18 -3.30
CA ILE A 149 4.74 -0.66 -4.50
C ILE A 149 4.16 -2.03 -4.16
N LYS A 150 4.70 -2.69 -3.13
CA LYS A 150 4.23 -4.03 -2.71
C LYS A 150 2.81 -4.01 -2.16
N ASN A 151 2.44 -2.96 -1.42
CA ASN A 151 1.08 -2.77 -0.92
C ASN A 151 0.11 -2.61 -2.10
N GLU A 152 0.42 -1.70 -3.00
CA GLU A 152 -0.41 -1.40 -4.16
C GLU A 152 -0.58 -2.60 -5.10
N SER A 153 0.48 -3.37 -5.29
CA SER A 153 0.47 -4.57 -6.14
C SER A 153 -0.43 -5.68 -5.59
N ALA A 154 -0.62 -5.76 -4.27
CA ALA A 154 -1.45 -6.76 -3.63
C ALA A 154 -2.95 -6.36 -3.56
N ILE A 155 -3.27 -5.07 -3.64
CA ILE A 155 -4.65 -4.53 -3.55
C ILE A 155 -5.61 -5.13 -4.58
N PRO A 156 -5.25 -5.32 -5.87
CA PRO A 156 -6.13 -5.95 -6.86
C PRO A 156 -6.65 -7.33 -6.43
N ALA A 157 -5.79 -8.11 -5.77
CA ALA A 157 -6.18 -9.42 -5.28
C ALA A 157 -7.18 -9.34 -4.11
N VAL A 158 -7.11 -8.29 -3.28
CA VAL A 158 -8.13 -8.07 -2.22
C VAL A 158 -9.49 -7.74 -2.83
N PHE A 159 -9.54 -6.85 -3.82
CA PHE A 159 -10.78 -6.58 -4.57
C PHE A 159 -11.32 -7.85 -5.23
N PHE A 160 -10.46 -8.68 -5.78
CA PHE A 160 -10.85 -9.95 -6.38
C PHE A 160 -11.42 -10.93 -5.35
N ILE A 161 -10.81 -11.04 -4.16
CA ILE A 161 -11.34 -11.83 -3.03
C ILE A 161 -12.75 -11.35 -2.69
N CYS A 162 -12.98 -10.06 -2.54
CA CYS A 162 -14.31 -9.53 -2.24
C CYS A 162 -15.34 -9.88 -3.33
N TRP A 163 -14.94 -9.82 -4.61
CA TRP A 163 -15.81 -10.26 -5.70
C TRP A 163 -16.15 -11.76 -5.62
N VAL A 164 -15.17 -12.61 -5.30
CA VAL A 164 -15.38 -14.06 -5.13
C VAL A 164 -16.35 -14.32 -3.97
N LEU A 165 -16.14 -13.65 -2.83
CA LEU A 165 -16.98 -13.79 -1.64
C LEU A 165 -18.44 -13.35 -1.90
N MET A 166 -18.63 -12.26 -2.64
CA MET A 166 -19.98 -11.80 -3.05
C MET A 166 -20.69 -12.81 -3.95
N ASN A 167 -19.93 -13.58 -4.72
CA ASN A 167 -20.48 -14.57 -5.65
C ASN A 167 -20.37 -16.01 -5.12
N TRP A 168 -20.10 -16.18 -3.82
CA TRP A 168 -19.85 -17.48 -3.19
C TRP A 168 -20.96 -18.52 -3.42
N GLU A 169 -22.22 -18.08 -3.42
CA GLU A 169 -23.38 -18.94 -3.64
C GLU A 169 -23.64 -19.20 -5.13
N ASN A 170 -23.24 -18.25 -5.99
CA ASN A 170 -23.49 -18.30 -7.43
C ASN A 170 -22.41 -19.05 -8.22
N LYS A 171 -21.25 -19.30 -7.63
CA LYS A 171 -20.13 -20.01 -8.25
C LYS A 171 -19.94 -21.39 -7.66
N SER A 172 -19.27 -22.28 -8.41
CA SER A 172 -18.93 -23.58 -7.86
C SER A 172 -18.00 -23.44 -6.66
N LYS A 173 -18.21 -24.26 -5.63
CA LYS A 173 -17.37 -24.26 -4.42
C LYS A 173 -15.88 -24.43 -4.76
N ARG A 174 -15.59 -25.32 -5.71
CA ARG A 174 -14.22 -25.58 -6.20
C ARG A 174 -13.61 -24.30 -6.77
N PHE A 175 -14.32 -23.59 -7.64
CA PHE A 175 -13.85 -22.32 -8.19
C PHE A 175 -13.57 -21.31 -7.09
N SER A 176 -14.52 -21.12 -6.16
CA SER A 176 -14.37 -20.14 -5.08
C SER A 176 -13.19 -20.45 -4.17
N ILE A 177 -13.01 -21.71 -3.78
CA ILE A 177 -11.88 -22.13 -2.93
C ILE A 177 -10.54 -21.92 -3.65
N ILE A 178 -10.41 -22.38 -4.89
CA ILE A 178 -9.17 -22.20 -5.66
C ILE A 178 -8.85 -20.72 -5.83
N SER A 179 -9.84 -19.89 -6.19
CA SER A 179 -9.65 -18.45 -6.38
C SER A 179 -9.24 -17.74 -5.09
N LEU A 180 -9.89 -18.05 -3.96
CA LEU A 180 -9.52 -17.49 -2.65
C LEU A 180 -8.11 -17.89 -2.25
N SER A 181 -7.79 -19.19 -2.36
CA SER A 181 -6.46 -19.70 -2.00
C SER A 181 -5.38 -19.06 -2.85
N SER A 182 -5.57 -19.02 -4.17
CA SER A 182 -4.59 -18.41 -5.10
C SER A 182 -4.40 -16.92 -4.83
N ALA A 183 -5.49 -16.17 -4.65
CA ALA A 183 -5.40 -14.75 -4.34
C ALA A 183 -4.75 -14.49 -2.97
N THR A 184 -5.07 -15.30 -1.95
CA THR A 184 -4.46 -15.19 -0.63
C THR A 184 -2.95 -15.51 -0.68
N LEU A 185 -2.54 -16.54 -1.43
CA LEU A 185 -1.12 -16.84 -1.64
C LEU A 185 -0.41 -15.69 -2.37
N LEU A 186 -1.01 -15.15 -3.43
CA LEU A 186 -0.45 -13.98 -4.14
C LEU A 186 -0.22 -12.82 -3.16
N ILE A 187 -1.20 -12.51 -2.32
CA ILE A 187 -1.08 -11.44 -1.32
C ILE A 187 0.02 -11.77 -0.30
N ALA A 188 0.07 -13.00 0.20
CA ALA A 188 1.04 -13.44 1.20
C ALA A 188 2.49 -13.29 0.71
N PHE A 189 2.75 -13.57 -0.57
CA PHE A 189 4.07 -13.40 -1.19
C PHE A 189 4.34 -11.98 -1.72
N SER A 190 3.33 -11.09 -1.67
CA SER A 190 3.47 -9.69 -2.05
C SER A 190 3.67 -8.79 -0.82
N HIS A 191 2.73 -8.84 0.16
CA HIS A 191 2.76 -7.90 1.29
C HIS A 191 1.96 -8.34 2.51
N PHE A 192 2.60 -8.36 3.70
CA PHE A 192 1.95 -8.83 4.95
C PHE A 192 0.83 -7.91 5.45
N GLY A 193 0.95 -6.59 5.31
CA GLY A 193 -0.12 -5.67 5.73
C GLY A 193 -1.41 -5.90 4.94
N THR A 194 -1.30 -6.13 3.64
CA THR A 194 -2.45 -6.47 2.78
C THR A 194 -2.99 -7.87 3.09
N LEU A 195 -2.12 -8.82 3.51
CA LEU A 195 -2.56 -10.12 3.99
C LEU A 195 -3.38 -9.99 5.29
N LEU A 196 -2.98 -9.13 6.21
CA LEU A 196 -3.74 -8.85 7.43
C LEU A 196 -5.12 -8.27 7.11
N LEU A 197 -5.22 -7.29 6.20
CA LEU A 197 -6.50 -6.80 5.69
C LEU A 197 -7.37 -7.94 5.15
N THR A 198 -6.76 -8.84 4.37
CA THR A 198 -7.46 -10.00 3.81
C THR A 198 -8.04 -10.90 4.91
N PHE A 199 -7.26 -11.20 5.94
CA PHE A 199 -7.73 -11.99 7.07
C PHE A 199 -8.84 -11.30 7.86
N ILE A 200 -8.77 -9.99 8.06
CA ILE A 200 -9.84 -9.22 8.69
C ILE A 200 -11.14 -9.35 7.88
N LEU A 201 -11.08 -9.15 6.56
CA LEU A 201 -12.24 -9.27 5.67
C LEU A 201 -12.83 -10.69 5.67
N LEU A 202 -11.98 -11.71 5.54
CA LEU A 202 -12.42 -13.12 5.55
C LEU A 202 -13.04 -13.50 6.89
N SER A 203 -12.47 -13.04 8.01
CA SER A 203 -12.99 -13.33 9.35
C SER A 203 -14.36 -12.70 9.58
N ILE A 204 -14.51 -11.41 9.28
CA ILE A 204 -15.78 -10.70 9.46
C ILE A 204 -16.85 -11.28 8.52
N TRP A 205 -16.51 -11.50 7.24
CA TRP A 205 -17.44 -12.11 6.30
C TRP A 205 -17.84 -13.53 6.73
N GLY A 206 -16.88 -14.32 7.20
CA GLY A 206 -17.12 -15.65 7.75
C GLY A 206 -18.14 -15.64 8.89
N LEU A 207 -18.03 -14.68 9.82
CA LEU A 207 -18.99 -14.53 10.91
C LEU A 207 -20.41 -14.29 10.40
N PHE A 208 -20.60 -13.49 9.35
CA PHE A 208 -21.92 -13.29 8.71
C PHE A 208 -22.45 -14.59 8.08
N GLN A 209 -21.59 -15.37 7.43
CA GLN A 209 -21.99 -16.62 6.77
C GLN A 209 -22.29 -17.76 7.75
N LEU A 210 -21.65 -17.73 8.92
CA LEU A 210 -21.81 -18.75 9.94
C LEU A 210 -23.05 -18.52 10.81
N ARG A 211 -23.67 -17.34 10.73
CA ARG A 211 -24.90 -17.03 11.47
C ARG A 211 -26.01 -18.04 11.12
N GLY A 212 -26.50 -18.74 12.12
CA GLY A 212 -27.57 -19.77 11.96
C GLY A 212 -27.07 -21.15 11.50
N ARG A 213 -25.75 -21.36 11.37
CA ARG A 213 -25.17 -22.68 11.08
C ARG A 213 -24.96 -23.49 12.36
N SER A 214 -24.92 -24.83 12.22
CA SER A 214 -24.67 -25.72 13.34
C SER A 214 -23.27 -25.57 13.91
N ILE A 215 -23.06 -25.89 15.20
CA ILE A 215 -21.77 -25.88 15.87
C ILE A 215 -20.73 -26.79 15.17
N LYS A 216 -21.19 -27.90 14.59
CA LYS A 216 -20.35 -28.81 13.81
C LYS A 216 -19.72 -28.12 12.59
N PHE A 217 -20.50 -27.26 11.91
CA PHE A 217 -20.02 -26.49 10.78
C PHE A 217 -18.96 -25.46 11.21
N TRP A 218 -19.14 -24.84 12.38
CA TRP A 218 -18.16 -23.93 12.98
C TRP A 218 -16.83 -24.63 13.25
N ILE A 219 -16.89 -25.80 13.92
CA ILE A 219 -15.69 -26.58 14.26
C ILE A 219 -14.96 -27.02 12.97
N GLN A 220 -15.68 -27.49 11.97
CA GLN A 220 -15.07 -27.86 10.69
C GLN A 220 -14.44 -26.66 9.97
N GLY A 221 -15.16 -25.54 9.87
CA GLY A 221 -14.66 -24.33 9.21
C GLY A 221 -13.43 -23.74 9.90
N THR A 222 -13.42 -23.65 11.24
CA THR A 222 -12.26 -23.19 12.00
C THR A 222 -11.09 -24.15 11.90
N GLY A 223 -11.34 -25.47 11.92
CA GLY A 223 -10.30 -26.49 11.76
C GLY A 223 -9.61 -26.39 10.39
N PHE A 224 -10.37 -26.30 9.31
CA PHE A 224 -9.79 -26.10 7.96
C PHE A 224 -9.02 -24.78 7.83
N SER A 225 -9.56 -23.70 8.41
CA SER A 225 -8.88 -22.40 8.40
C SER A 225 -7.56 -22.44 9.17
N ALA A 226 -7.55 -23.11 10.34
CA ALA A 226 -6.34 -23.29 11.14
C ALA A 226 -5.27 -24.07 10.37
N ILE A 227 -5.64 -25.19 9.73
CA ILE A 227 -4.72 -25.98 8.88
C ILE A 227 -4.16 -25.12 7.74
N GLY A 228 -5.00 -24.33 7.07
CA GLY A 228 -4.58 -23.43 6.00
C GLY A 228 -3.59 -22.37 6.49
N ILE A 229 -3.86 -21.75 7.64
CA ILE A 229 -2.97 -20.77 8.26
C ILE A 229 -1.64 -21.41 8.67
N ILE A 230 -1.66 -22.58 9.32
CA ILE A 230 -0.45 -23.32 9.71
C ILE A 230 0.38 -23.68 8.47
N GLY A 231 -0.26 -24.17 7.42
CA GLY A 231 0.41 -24.48 6.15
C GLY A 231 1.05 -23.25 5.51
N LEU A 232 0.35 -22.11 5.51
CA LEU A 232 0.89 -20.83 5.03
C LEU A 232 2.08 -20.36 5.88
N LEU A 233 1.96 -20.41 7.20
CA LEU A 233 3.05 -20.04 8.12
C LEU A 233 4.27 -20.94 7.93
N PHE A 234 4.07 -22.23 7.76
CA PHE A 234 5.15 -23.17 7.46
C PHE A 234 5.83 -22.84 6.13
N LEU A 235 5.06 -22.55 5.09
CA LEU A 235 5.58 -22.16 3.78
C LEU A 235 6.38 -20.85 3.85
N LEU A 236 5.87 -19.85 4.57
CA LEU A 236 6.57 -18.59 4.79
C LEU A 236 7.88 -18.79 5.57
N ARG A 237 7.87 -19.65 6.60
CA ARG A 237 9.09 -20.01 7.35
C ARG A 237 10.15 -20.65 6.45
N LEU A 238 9.71 -21.51 5.54
CA LEU A 238 10.62 -22.22 4.62
C LEU A 238 11.22 -21.30 3.56
N LEU A 239 10.37 -20.47 2.94
CA LEU A 239 10.76 -19.66 1.78
C LEU A 239 11.33 -18.29 2.15
N VAL A 240 10.87 -17.68 3.25
CA VAL A 240 11.26 -16.33 3.67
C VAL A 240 11.47 -16.26 5.19
N PRO A 241 12.47 -16.98 5.74
CA PRO A 241 12.62 -17.15 7.19
C PRO A 241 12.78 -15.83 7.95
N THR A 242 13.48 -14.85 7.40
CA THR A 242 13.67 -13.53 8.03
C THR A 242 12.37 -12.75 8.17
N ARG A 243 11.48 -12.84 7.18
CA ARG A 243 10.15 -12.21 7.24
C ARG A 243 9.20 -12.97 8.15
N PHE A 244 9.34 -14.29 8.20
CA PHE A 244 8.60 -15.12 9.15
C PHE A 244 8.94 -14.76 10.60
N THR A 245 10.23 -14.58 10.95
CA THR A 245 10.63 -14.14 12.29
C THR A 245 9.95 -12.83 12.69
N ARG A 246 9.90 -11.85 11.80
CA ARG A 246 9.17 -10.59 12.05
C ARG A 246 7.67 -10.79 12.28
N LEU A 247 7.04 -11.71 11.54
CA LEU A 247 5.64 -12.04 11.77
C LEU A 247 5.43 -12.68 13.14
N VAL A 248 6.36 -13.54 13.57
CA VAL A 248 6.34 -14.13 14.91
C VAL A 248 6.51 -13.05 15.98
N ASP A 249 7.50 -12.16 15.83
CA ASP A 249 7.73 -11.04 16.76
C ASP A 249 6.49 -10.16 16.90
N PHE A 250 5.82 -9.91 15.78
CA PHE A 250 4.58 -9.16 15.73
C PHE A 250 3.43 -9.82 16.52
N VAL A 251 3.32 -11.15 16.45
CA VAL A 251 2.27 -11.91 17.14
C VAL A 251 2.62 -12.13 18.61
N THR A 252 3.90 -12.31 18.94
CA THR A 252 4.37 -12.61 20.31
C THR A 252 4.57 -11.37 21.17
N SER A 253 4.69 -10.19 20.57
CA SER A 253 4.85 -8.92 21.28
C SER A 253 3.73 -7.92 20.96
N PRO A 254 2.43 -8.29 21.10
CA PRO A 254 1.32 -7.43 20.74
C PRO A 254 1.25 -6.17 21.59
N ASN A 255 1.78 -6.20 22.81
CA ASN A 255 1.79 -5.04 23.69
C ASN A 255 2.68 -3.92 23.15
N ASP A 256 3.87 -4.26 22.69
CA ASP A 256 4.83 -3.27 22.16
C ASP A 256 4.48 -2.81 20.74
N VAL A 257 3.85 -3.68 19.95
CA VAL A 257 3.52 -3.41 18.57
C VAL A 257 2.19 -2.67 18.40
N PHE A 258 1.17 -3.00 19.21
CA PHE A 258 -0.18 -2.48 19.05
C PHE A 258 -0.66 -1.63 20.22
N ILE A 259 -0.62 -2.20 21.44
CA ILE A 259 -1.32 -1.65 22.59
C ILE A 259 -0.66 -0.36 23.05
N ARG A 260 0.64 -0.41 23.35
CA ARG A 260 1.39 0.75 23.83
C ARG A 260 1.44 1.90 22.82
N PRO A 261 1.80 1.66 21.54
CA PRO A 261 1.77 2.71 20.52
C PRO A 261 0.36 3.25 20.25
N ALA A 262 -0.71 2.44 20.40
CA ALA A 262 -2.08 2.92 20.27
C ALA A 262 -2.45 3.89 21.39
N PHE A 263 -2.09 3.61 22.64
CA PHE A 263 -2.27 4.52 23.76
C PHE A 263 -1.46 5.81 23.58
N ASP A 264 -0.25 5.72 23.07
CA ASP A 264 0.57 6.89 22.77
C ASP A 264 -0.07 7.75 21.67
N ALA A 265 -0.65 7.12 20.62
CA ALA A 265 -1.38 7.84 19.58
C ALA A 265 -2.65 8.54 20.12
N ILE A 266 -3.39 7.90 21.03
CA ILE A 266 -4.56 8.51 21.68
C ILE A 266 -4.13 9.67 22.59
N ARG A 267 -3.03 9.51 23.32
CA ARG A 267 -2.55 10.50 24.29
C ARG A 267 -1.89 11.71 23.65
N TYR A 268 -1.08 11.50 22.60
CA TYR A 268 -0.24 12.54 21.99
C TYR A 268 -0.71 12.95 20.59
N GLY A 269 -1.73 12.29 20.05
CA GLY A 269 -2.20 12.48 18.68
C GLY A 269 -1.27 11.86 17.64
N TYR A 270 -1.72 11.89 16.39
CA TYR A 270 -0.90 11.45 15.26
C TYR A 270 0.03 12.58 14.83
N ALA A 271 1.32 12.31 14.78
CA ALA A 271 2.33 13.27 14.35
C ALA A 271 2.13 13.68 12.87
N ASN A 272 1.51 12.80 12.06
CA ASN A 272 1.24 13.07 10.65
C ASN A 272 -0.18 13.61 10.46
N PRO A 273 -0.36 14.91 10.11
CA PRO A 273 -1.68 15.52 9.92
C PRO A 273 -2.48 14.90 8.76
N VAL A 274 -1.82 14.36 7.74
CA VAL A 274 -2.49 13.66 6.62
C VAL A 274 -3.16 12.40 7.15
N MET A 275 -2.49 11.68 8.03
CA MET A 275 -3.00 10.46 8.64
C MET A 275 -4.18 10.74 9.57
N ALA A 276 -4.09 11.77 10.42
CA ALA A 276 -5.20 12.19 11.28
C ALA A 276 -6.45 12.55 10.46
N ARG A 277 -6.29 13.29 9.36
CA ARG A 277 -7.38 13.60 8.43
C ARG A 277 -7.96 12.35 7.77
N SER A 278 -7.11 11.43 7.32
CA SER A 278 -7.54 10.17 6.69
C SER A 278 -8.37 9.30 7.64
N ILE A 279 -8.02 9.27 8.93
CA ILE A 279 -8.79 8.58 9.97
C ILE A 279 -10.18 9.21 10.12
N ILE A 280 -10.24 10.52 10.31
CA ILE A 280 -11.51 11.24 10.50
C ILE A 280 -12.41 11.06 9.27
N ILE A 281 -11.88 11.24 8.08
CA ILE A 281 -12.63 11.09 6.82
C ILE A 281 -13.10 9.64 6.66
N GLY A 282 -12.21 8.66 6.87
CA GLY A 282 -12.52 7.24 6.73
C GLY A 282 -13.61 6.79 7.70
N GLN A 283 -13.52 7.17 8.98
CA GLN A 283 -14.52 6.82 9.98
C GLN A 283 -15.85 7.52 9.74
N SER A 284 -15.83 8.83 9.42
CA SER A 284 -17.05 9.57 9.11
C SER A 284 -17.77 9.01 7.88
N ALA A 285 -17.01 8.71 6.83
CA ALA A 285 -17.56 8.08 5.63
C ALA A 285 -18.15 6.70 5.93
N ALA A 286 -17.45 5.87 6.71
CA ALA A 286 -17.96 4.55 7.11
C ALA A 286 -19.25 4.64 7.93
N LEU A 287 -19.36 5.58 8.85
CA LEU A 287 -20.57 5.80 9.65
C LEU A 287 -21.74 6.29 8.79
N ILE A 288 -21.51 7.24 7.89
CA ILE A 288 -22.53 7.74 6.94
C ILE A 288 -23.03 6.60 6.05
N LEU A 289 -22.11 5.82 5.49
CA LEU A 289 -22.46 4.67 4.65
C LEU A 289 -23.18 3.57 5.46
N ALA A 290 -22.80 3.36 6.72
CA ALA A 290 -23.51 2.41 7.61
C ALA A 290 -24.96 2.86 7.89
N LEU A 291 -25.17 4.15 8.10
CA LEU A 291 -26.51 4.72 8.25
C LEU A 291 -27.36 4.53 6.98
N ILE A 292 -26.77 4.81 5.81
CA ILE A 292 -27.44 4.60 4.51
C ILE A 292 -27.79 3.11 4.33
N LEU A 293 -26.84 2.20 4.63
CA LEU A 293 -27.07 0.76 4.58
C LEU A 293 -28.23 0.34 5.49
N TRP A 294 -28.26 0.84 6.72
CA TRP A 294 -29.31 0.52 7.69
C TRP A 294 -30.69 0.96 7.23
N ILE A 295 -30.82 2.22 6.74
CA ILE A 295 -32.09 2.76 6.22
C ILE A 295 -32.54 2.01 4.96
N SER A 296 -31.59 1.63 4.09
CA SER A 296 -31.87 1.04 2.76
C SER A 296 -31.75 -0.48 2.72
N ARG A 297 -31.64 -1.15 3.88
CA ARG A 297 -31.36 -2.60 3.98
C ARG A 297 -32.27 -3.49 3.12
N ALA A 298 -33.55 -3.10 2.93
CA ALA A 298 -34.51 -3.84 2.13
C ALA A 298 -34.14 -3.92 0.62
N ASN A 299 -33.28 -3.04 0.16
CA ASN A 299 -32.82 -2.99 -1.24
C ASN A 299 -31.63 -3.92 -1.51
N PHE A 300 -31.07 -4.55 -0.47
CA PHE A 300 -29.86 -5.37 -0.58
C PHE A 300 -30.20 -6.86 -0.61
N THR A 301 -29.54 -7.59 -1.48
CA THR A 301 -29.48 -9.06 -1.36
C THR A 301 -28.67 -9.42 -0.10
N HIS A 302 -28.85 -10.61 0.43
CA HIS A 302 -28.10 -11.08 1.60
C HIS A 302 -26.57 -11.00 1.38
N SER A 303 -26.12 -11.41 0.21
CA SER A 303 -24.69 -11.38 -0.15
C SER A 303 -24.14 -9.93 -0.21
N HIS A 304 -24.87 -9.01 -0.85
CA HIS A 304 -24.46 -7.60 -0.92
C HIS A 304 -24.48 -6.96 0.47
N PHE A 305 -25.51 -7.23 1.29
CA PHE A 305 -25.59 -6.71 2.65
C PHE A 305 -24.41 -7.19 3.50
N SER A 306 -24.18 -8.50 3.52
CA SER A 306 -23.09 -9.11 4.31
C SER A 306 -21.73 -8.55 3.91
N MET A 307 -21.45 -8.42 2.60
CA MET A 307 -20.21 -7.86 2.11
C MET A 307 -20.08 -6.37 2.46
N THR A 308 -21.15 -5.58 2.29
CA THR A 308 -21.13 -4.16 2.64
C THR A 308 -20.86 -3.97 4.14
N ALA A 309 -21.56 -4.71 4.99
CA ALA A 309 -21.36 -4.67 6.43
C ALA A 309 -19.92 -5.11 6.82
N THR A 310 -19.41 -6.18 6.19
CA THR A 310 -18.01 -6.62 6.36
C THR A 310 -17.03 -5.50 6.04
N CYS A 311 -17.21 -4.85 4.89
CA CYS A 311 -16.32 -3.77 4.45
C CYS A 311 -16.40 -2.54 5.37
N LEU A 312 -17.59 -2.17 5.85
CA LEU A 312 -17.75 -1.03 6.77
C LEU A 312 -17.10 -1.31 8.13
N ILE A 313 -17.30 -2.52 8.69
CA ILE A 313 -16.67 -2.93 9.95
C ILE A 313 -15.15 -2.98 9.78
N ALA A 314 -14.63 -3.54 8.68
CA ALA A 314 -13.20 -3.56 8.39
C ALA A 314 -12.64 -2.15 8.23
N THR A 315 -13.32 -1.25 7.53
CA THR A 315 -12.90 0.16 7.40
C THR A 315 -12.80 0.82 8.77
N PHE A 316 -13.82 0.65 9.60
CA PHE A 316 -13.84 1.23 10.94
C PHE A 316 -12.73 0.68 11.82
N ALA A 317 -12.49 -0.64 11.79
CA ALA A 317 -11.42 -1.28 12.54
C ALA A 317 -10.03 -0.78 12.11
N LEU A 318 -9.76 -0.73 10.79
CA LEU A 318 -8.47 -0.30 10.24
C LEU A 318 -8.18 1.19 10.45
N SER A 319 -9.22 2.03 10.39
CA SER A 319 -9.09 3.48 10.62
C SER A 319 -9.19 3.87 12.10
N SER A 320 -9.40 2.92 13.01
CA SER A 320 -9.43 3.22 14.43
C SER A 320 -8.01 3.29 15.01
N PRO A 321 -7.79 4.07 16.09
CA PRO A 321 -6.48 4.19 16.73
C PRO A 321 -6.07 2.96 17.56
N ILE A 322 -6.67 1.79 17.29
CA ILE A 322 -6.36 0.52 17.95
C ILE A 322 -4.98 0.00 17.53
N PHE A 323 -4.53 0.35 16.33
CA PHE A 323 -3.24 -0.07 15.80
C PHE A 323 -2.16 0.95 16.11
N GLY A 324 -1.00 0.47 16.55
CA GLY A 324 0.13 1.33 16.92
C GLY A 324 0.66 2.19 15.78
N LEU A 325 1.33 3.29 16.13
CA LEU A 325 1.83 4.31 15.20
C LEU A 325 2.66 3.73 14.05
N ALA A 326 3.50 2.74 14.30
CA ALA A 326 4.35 2.13 13.28
C ALA A 326 3.57 1.40 12.16
N TRP A 327 2.34 0.95 12.46
CA TRP A 327 1.48 0.22 11.54
C TRP A 327 0.25 1.01 11.10
N SER A 328 -0.12 2.04 11.88
CA SER A 328 -1.33 2.83 11.61
C SER A 328 -1.30 3.47 10.23
N ASP A 329 -0.16 3.99 9.80
CA ASP A 329 0.00 4.62 8.49
C ASP A 329 -0.36 3.65 7.35
N ARG A 330 0.05 2.40 7.46
CA ARG A 330 -0.21 1.37 6.46
C ARG A 330 -1.63 0.83 6.54
N LEU A 331 -2.13 0.58 7.75
CA LEU A 331 -3.46 0.00 7.95
C LEU A 331 -4.56 1.01 7.70
N VAL A 332 -4.40 2.25 8.18
CA VAL A 332 -5.30 3.35 7.85
C VAL A 332 -5.30 3.62 6.35
N GLY A 333 -4.13 3.60 5.73
CA GLY A 333 -4.01 3.66 4.29
C GLY A 333 -4.82 2.57 3.59
N LEU A 334 -4.72 1.32 4.02
CA LEU A 334 -5.45 0.21 3.41
C LEU A 334 -6.99 0.25 3.64
N SER A 335 -7.48 1.07 4.58
CA SER A 335 -8.92 1.19 4.87
C SER A 335 -9.75 1.71 3.69
N PHE A 336 -9.11 2.39 2.72
CA PHE A 336 -9.82 2.85 1.51
C PHE A 336 -10.34 1.69 0.66
N VAL A 337 -9.71 0.51 0.70
CA VAL A 337 -10.11 -0.65 -0.09
C VAL A 337 -11.50 -1.14 0.31
N PRO A 338 -11.75 -1.54 1.57
CA PRO A 338 -13.10 -1.92 2.00
C PRO A 338 -14.08 -0.76 1.92
N LEU A 339 -13.68 0.48 2.20
CA LEU A 339 -14.55 1.65 2.06
C LEU A 339 -15.06 1.82 0.62
N SER A 340 -14.17 1.67 -0.36
CA SER A 340 -14.53 1.77 -1.78
C SER A 340 -15.53 0.68 -2.19
N ILE A 341 -15.33 -0.57 -1.73
CA ILE A 341 -16.26 -1.67 -2.00
C ILE A 341 -17.63 -1.36 -1.39
N ALA A 342 -17.68 -0.95 -0.12
CA ALA A 342 -18.91 -0.57 0.55
C ALA A 342 -19.65 0.55 -0.21
N ALA A 343 -18.95 1.56 -0.65
CA ALA A 343 -19.50 2.66 -1.44
C ALA A 343 -20.10 2.16 -2.78
N ILE A 344 -19.37 1.34 -3.53
CA ILE A 344 -19.83 0.77 -4.80
C ILE A 344 -21.13 -0.03 -4.58
N LEU A 345 -21.16 -0.87 -3.54
CA LEU A 345 -22.32 -1.71 -3.23
C LEU A 345 -23.53 -0.87 -2.80
N ILE A 346 -23.34 0.13 -1.98
CA ILE A 346 -24.40 1.03 -1.53
C ILE A 346 -24.94 1.83 -2.72
N PHE A 347 -24.08 2.53 -3.45
CA PHE A 347 -24.51 3.32 -4.60
C PHE A 347 -25.09 2.46 -5.74
N GLY A 348 -24.67 1.20 -5.85
CA GLY A 348 -25.26 0.22 -6.76
C GLY A 348 -26.67 -0.20 -6.37
N SER A 349 -26.90 -0.46 -5.08
CA SER A 349 -28.15 -1.06 -4.56
C SER A 349 -29.23 -0.06 -4.24
N VAL A 350 -28.89 1.14 -3.78
CA VAL A 350 -29.87 2.12 -3.30
C VAL A 350 -30.57 2.81 -4.48
N GLN A 351 -31.89 2.84 -4.45
CA GLN A 351 -32.73 3.51 -5.45
C GLN A 351 -33.21 4.86 -4.90
N ILE A 352 -32.35 5.86 -4.95
CA ILE A 352 -32.72 7.23 -4.56
C ILE A 352 -32.71 8.13 -5.81
N PRO A 353 -33.66 9.10 -5.89
CA PRO A 353 -33.75 10.02 -7.06
C PRO A 353 -32.45 10.80 -7.35
N TRP A 354 -31.72 11.15 -6.29
CA TRP A 354 -30.48 11.92 -6.33
C TRP A 354 -29.19 11.05 -6.35
N LYS A 355 -29.32 9.73 -6.57
CA LYS A 355 -28.21 8.79 -6.61
C LYS A 355 -27.11 9.19 -7.59
N GLN A 356 -27.48 9.65 -8.78
CA GLN A 356 -26.52 10.10 -9.79
C GLN A 356 -25.75 11.34 -9.31
N ALA A 357 -26.45 12.27 -8.62
CA ALA A 357 -25.81 13.43 -8.02
C ALA A 357 -24.82 13.04 -6.92
N LEU A 358 -25.16 12.07 -6.04
CA LEU A 358 -24.23 11.54 -5.02
C LEU A 358 -22.99 10.89 -5.64
N VAL A 359 -23.17 10.07 -6.67
CA VAL A 359 -22.04 9.43 -7.37
C VAL A 359 -21.16 10.51 -8.02
N ALA A 360 -21.77 11.53 -8.64
CA ALA A 360 -21.03 12.65 -9.21
C ALA A 360 -20.29 13.47 -8.14
N VAL A 361 -20.91 13.76 -7.01
CA VAL A 361 -20.25 14.45 -5.87
C VAL A 361 -19.09 13.62 -5.33
N PHE A 362 -19.29 12.32 -5.12
CA PHE A 362 -18.22 11.44 -4.64
C PHE A 362 -17.04 11.37 -5.61
N ALA A 363 -17.32 11.26 -6.92
CA ALA A 363 -16.30 11.29 -7.95
C ALA A 363 -15.60 12.66 -8.00
N ALA A 364 -16.33 13.76 -7.90
CA ALA A 364 -15.76 15.10 -7.90
C ALA A 364 -14.88 15.35 -6.68
N VAL A 365 -15.30 14.93 -5.49
CA VAL A 365 -14.49 15.02 -4.26
C VAL A 365 -13.22 14.19 -4.38
N THR A 366 -13.31 12.97 -4.94
CA THR A 366 -12.13 12.11 -5.17
C THR A 366 -11.16 12.73 -6.15
N LEU A 367 -11.65 13.25 -7.28
CA LEU A 367 -10.82 13.93 -8.28
C LEU A 367 -10.19 15.21 -7.70
N PHE A 368 -10.97 16.03 -6.99
CA PHE A 368 -10.45 17.23 -6.33
C PHE A 368 -9.36 16.88 -5.31
N SER A 369 -9.58 15.86 -4.49
CA SER A 369 -8.58 15.38 -3.53
C SER A 369 -7.33 14.86 -4.22
N ALA A 370 -7.46 14.18 -5.37
CA ALA A 370 -6.33 13.74 -6.18
C ALA A 370 -5.51 14.92 -6.74
N VAL A 371 -6.20 15.98 -7.20
CA VAL A 371 -5.54 17.22 -7.65
C VAL A 371 -4.81 17.92 -6.50
N GLN A 372 -5.41 17.95 -5.30
CA GLN A 372 -4.76 18.52 -4.12
C GLN A 372 -3.51 17.73 -3.70
N LEU A 373 -3.49 16.41 -3.88
CA LEU A 373 -2.31 15.59 -3.61
C LEU A 373 -1.16 15.86 -4.58
N ASN A 374 -1.44 16.22 -5.84
CA ASN A 374 -0.41 16.68 -6.76
C ASN A 374 0.29 17.96 -6.31
N SER A 375 -0.32 18.74 -5.43
CA SER A 375 0.30 19.90 -4.79
C SER A 375 1.09 19.53 -3.53
N VAL A 376 1.00 18.28 -3.05
CA VAL A 376 1.84 17.78 -1.96
C VAL A 376 3.21 17.47 -2.54
N GLU A 377 4.20 18.18 -2.02
CA GLU A 377 5.60 18.00 -2.39
C GLU A 377 5.99 16.52 -2.31
N THR A 378 6.23 15.91 -3.44
CA THR A 378 6.64 14.51 -3.53
C THR A 378 8.01 14.39 -2.89
N LYS A 379 8.15 13.58 -1.87
CA LYS A 379 9.43 13.39 -1.18
C LYS A 379 10.29 12.45 -2.00
N TYR A 380 11.42 12.95 -2.43
CA TYR A 380 12.47 12.15 -3.07
C TYR A 380 13.64 11.95 -2.08
N VAL A 381 14.44 10.91 -2.32
CA VAL A 381 15.69 10.68 -1.56
C VAL A 381 16.60 11.89 -1.69
N PHE A 382 16.70 12.46 -2.89
CA PHE A 382 17.48 13.62 -3.25
C PHE A 382 16.65 14.61 -4.09
N SER A 383 16.98 15.90 -4.01
CA SER A 383 16.59 16.84 -5.05
C SER A 383 17.29 16.49 -6.37
N GLU A 384 16.83 17.03 -7.50
CA GLU A 384 17.47 16.81 -8.80
C GLU A 384 18.94 17.27 -8.80
N GLU A 385 19.22 18.39 -8.14
CA GLU A 385 20.58 18.92 -8.00
C GLU A 385 21.44 17.98 -7.17
N GLN A 386 20.96 17.54 -5.99
CA GLN A 386 21.68 16.57 -5.16
C GLN A 386 21.92 15.26 -5.90
N TYR A 387 20.94 14.78 -6.68
CA TYR A 387 21.14 13.58 -7.49
C TYR A 387 22.17 13.78 -8.59
N GLY A 388 22.25 14.98 -9.17
CA GLY A 388 23.32 15.37 -10.09
C GLY A 388 24.69 15.29 -9.43
N ASP A 389 24.82 15.84 -8.22
CA ASP A 389 26.06 15.80 -7.43
C ASP A 389 26.44 14.37 -7.01
N PHE A 390 25.44 13.55 -6.65
CA PHE A 390 25.65 12.14 -6.35
C PHE A 390 26.21 11.38 -7.56
N LYS A 391 25.65 11.61 -8.75
CA LYS A 391 26.15 10.99 -9.99
C LYS A 391 27.57 11.43 -10.34
N LYS A 392 27.92 12.69 -10.11
CA LYS A 392 29.33 13.17 -10.26
C LYS A 392 30.25 12.41 -9.34
N MET A 393 29.90 12.27 -8.04
CA MET A 393 30.67 11.49 -7.10
C MET A 393 30.88 10.05 -7.60
N VAL A 394 29.84 9.41 -8.12
CA VAL A 394 29.94 8.04 -8.67
C VAL A 394 30.88 7.94 -9.87
N THR A 395 30.93 8.97 -10.72
CA THR A 395 31.81 8.96 -11.91
C THR A 395 33.25 9.32 -11.60
N GLU A 396 33.50 10.08 -10.54
CA GLU A 396 34.82 10.58 -10.18
C GLU A 396 35.56 9.69 -9.16
N VAL A 397 34.83 8.83 -8.46
CA VAL A 397 35.40 7.94 -7.44
C VAL A 397 35.32 6.49 -7.87
N ASP A 398 36.47 5.83 -7.91
CA ASP A 398 36.55 4.38 -8.08
C ASP A 398 36.55 3.69 -6.71
N ILE A 399 35.53 2.89 -6.44
CA ILE A 399 35.41 2.12 -5.20
C ILE A 399 35.91 0.70 -5.48
N PRO A 400 36.95 0.21 -4.75
CA PRO A 400 37.48 -1.12 -4.96
C PRO A 400 36.40 -2.22 -4.79
N MET A 401 36.50 -3.29 -5.56
CA MET A 401 35.74 -4.51 -5.29
C MET A 401 36.01 -4.97 -3.85
N ASN A 402 35.09 -5.62 -3.21
CA ASN A 402 35.16 -6.02 -1.81
C ASN A 402 35.20 -4.83 -0.81
N SER A 403 34.48 -3.78 -1.18
CA SER A 403 34.23 -2.62 -0.30
C SER A 403 32.76 -2.63 0.15
N VAL A 404 32.48 -1.87 1.20
CA VAL A 404 31.12 -1.62 1.68
C VAL A 404 30.90 -0.12 1.87
N ILE A 405 29.72 0.35 1.50
CA ILE A 405 29.31 1.73 1.70
C ILE A 405 28.29 1.81 2.83
N VAL A 406 28.56 2.64 3.80
CA VAL A 406 27.64 2.99 4.89
C VAL A 406 26.95 4.29 4.51
N ALA A 407 25.62 4.29 4.53
CA ALA A 407 24.83 5.46 4.19
C ALA A 407 23.46 5.45 4.92
N ARG A 408 22.81 6.61 4.99
CA ARG A 408 21.46 6.68 5.54
C ARG A 408 20.44 5.96 4.66
N HIS A 409 19.25 5.72 5.24
CA HIS A 409 18.15 5.08 4.55
C HIS A 409 17.75 5.81 3.25
N GLY A 410 17.64 5.03 2.17
CA GLY A 410 17.39 5.47 0.80
C GLY A 410 18.67 5.72 0.01
N VAL A 411 19.70 6.31 0.61
CA VAL A 411 21.00 6.56 -0.02
C VAL A 411 21.80 5.28 -0.18
N GLU A 412 21.69 4.33 0.77
CA GLU A 412 22.31 3.02 0.67
C GLU A 412 21.87 2.27 -0.59
N TYR A 413 20.60 2.34 -0.97
CA TYR A 413 20.11 1.67 -2.18
C TYR A 413 20.59 2.35 -3.47
N LEU A 414 20.65 3.69 -3.47
CA LEU A 414 21.27 4.43 -4.59
C LEU A 414 22.74 4.10 -4.71
N SER A 415 23.44 3.95 -3.59
CA SER A 415 24.85 3.56 -3.56
C SER A 415 25.04 2.14 -4.10
N ALA A 416 24.21 1.18 -3.67
CA ALA A 416 24.25 -0.18 -4.20
C ALA A 416 23.95 -0.21 -5.71
N TRP A 417 23.03 0.62 -6.18
CA TRP A 417 22.70 0.70 -7.60
C TRP A 417 23.82 1.27 -8.46
N HIS A 418 24.44 2.36 -8.03
CA HIS A 418 25.43 3.08 -8.83
C HIS A 418 26.84 2.53 -8.68
N PHE A 419 27.32 2.31 -7.46
CA PHE A 419 28.66 1.78 -7.21
C PHE A 419 28.78 0.26 -7.36
N LYS A 420 27.66 -0.47 -7.43
CA LYS A 420 27.63 -1.95 -7.56
C LYS A 420 28.39 -2.66 -6.42
N THR A 421 28.32 -2.09 -5.22
CA THR A 421 28.99 -2.59 -4.02
C THR A 421 27.97 -2.90 -2.92
N ASP A 422 28.41 -3.65 -1.91
CA ASP A 422 27.61 -3.91 -0.73
C ASP A 422 27.33 -2.63 0.05
N VAL A 423 26.20 -2.59 0.74
CA VAL A 423 25.76 -1.42 1.49
C VAL A 423 25.28 -1.79 2.88
N VAL A 424 25.49 -0.89 3.83
CA VAL A 424 25.02 -1.00 5.20
C VAL A 424 24.34 0.30 5.59
N LEU A 425 23.17 0.19 6.19
CA LEU A 425 22.46 1.33 6.75
C LEU A 425 23.26 1.91 7.93
N ASP A 426 23.41 3.22 8.01
CA ASP A 426 24.19 3.93 9.02
C ASP A 426 23.80 3.58 10.46
N SER A 427 22.51 3.39 10.73
CA SER A 427 22.00 2.98 12.04
C SER A 427 22.45 1.57 12.47
N TYR A 428 22.88 0.73 11.54
CA TYR A 428 23.42 -0.60 11.84
C TYR A 428 24.96 -0.64 11.84
N TYR A 429 25.61 0.42 11.38
CA TYR A 429 27.07 0.48 11.28
C TYR A 429 27.79 0.13 12.58
N PRO A 430 27.36 0.62 13.77
CA PRO A 430 28.05 0.32 15.03
C PRO A 430 28.03 -1.16 15.41
N SER A 431 27.01 -1.91 14.94
CA SER A 431 26.83 -3.35 15.26
C SER A 431 27.20 -4.28 14.10
N ALA A 432 27.52 -3.72 12.92
CA ALA A 432 27.80 -4.50 11.73
C ALA A 432 29.20 -5.11 11.78
N ASN A 433 29.32 -6.42 11.51
CA ASN A 433 30.61 -7.04 11.30
C ASN A 433 31.12 -6.75 9.89
N LEU A 434 31.99 -5.76 9.76
CA LEU A 434 32.56 -5.31 8.48
C LEU A 434 33.99 -5.87 8.23
N SER A 435 34.47 -6.81 9.05
CA SER A 435 35.82 -7.36 8.96
C SER A 435 36.12 -8.07 7.63
N GLN A 436 35.09 -8.53 6.94
CA GLN A 436 35.19 -9.19 5.64
C GLN A 436 35.51 -8.25 4.47
N TYR A 437 35.30 -6.94 4.63
CA TYR A 437 35.55 -5.95 3.58
C TYR A 437 36.96 -5.36 3.71
N SER A 438 37.58 -5.16 2.57
CA SER A 438 38.92 -4.53 2.51
C SER A 438 38.87 -3.03 2.75
N SER A 439 37.76 -2.39 2.44
CA SER A 439 37.56 -0.96 2.63
C SER A 439 36.09 -0.66 3.03
N VAL A 440 35.96 0.31 3.91
CA VAL A 440 34.67 0.81 4.40
C VAL A 440 34.59 2.31 4.09
N PHE A 441 33.54 2.68 3.38
CA PHE A 441 33.26 4.06 3.01
C PHE A 441 31.99 4.53 3.68
N TYR A 442 31.93 5.84 4.00
CA TYR A 442 30.75 6.48 4.56
C TYR A 442 30.34 7.65 3.66
N ILE A 443 29.05 7.68 3.28
CA ILE A 443 28.48 8.82 2.56
C ILE A 443 27.85 9.77 3.57
N GLN A 444 28.44 10.96 3.68
CA GLN A 444 27.95 12.07 4.49
C GLN A 444 27.25 13.09 3.60
N GLU A 445 26.08 13.55 4.02
CA GLU A 445 25.36 14.64 3.36
C GLU A 445 25.56 15.95 4.13
N TRP A 446 25.93 17.03 3.41
CA TRP A 446 26.16 18.32 4.05
C TRP A 446 24.88 19.06 4.42
N ASN A 447 23.81 18.87 3.66
CA ASN A 447 22.56 19.63 3.74
C ASN A 447 21.32 18.78 4.04
N ALA A 448 21.43 17.69 4.80
CA ALA A 448 20.30 16.81 5.14
C ALA A 448 19.16 17.51 5.95
N GLY A 449 19.24 18.83 6.18
CA GLY A 449 18.36 19.55 7.07
C GLY A 449 17.59 20.74 6.50
N SER A 450 17.69 21.11 5.21
CA SER A 450 17.11 22.39 4.73
C SER A 450 15.83 22.29 3.88
N SER A 451 15.32 21.10 3.57
CA SER A 451 14.07 20.97 2.81
C SER A 451 12.79 21.08 3.64
N GLY A 452 12.89 21.36 4.92
CA GLY A 452 11.77 21.70 5.78
C GLY A 452 12.03 23.02 6.48
N LYS A 453 11.46 24.12 6.00
CA LYS A 453 11.33 25.37 6.80
C LYS A 453 10.42 25.10 8.00
N GLY A 454 10.88 24.26 8.94
CA GLY A 454 10.42 24.25 10.30
C GLY A 454 11.19 25.31 11.06
N LYS A 455 10.58 26.45 11.38
CA LYS A 455 11.10 27.34 12.42
C LYS A 455 11.48 26.49 13.64
N PRO A 456 12.66 26.68 14.26
CA PRO A 456 12.98 26.02 15.52
C PRO A 456 11.89 26.42 16.52
N ASP A 457 11.09 25.45 16.92
CA ASP A 457 10.08 25.60 17.95
C ASP A 457 10.81 25.75 19.28
N LYS A 458 10.97 26.99 19.73
CA LYS A 458 11.70 27.34 20.95
C LYS A 458 10.99 26.92 22.23
N ASP A 459 9.77 26.38 22.14
CA ASP A 459 8.89 26.16 23.28
C ASP A 459 8.57 24.69 23.60
N LYS A 460 9.34 23.72 23.09
CA LYS A 460 9.19 22.34 23.54
C LYS A 460 10.12 22.05 24.72
N PRO A 461 9.57 21.68 25.90
CA PRO A 461 10.38 21.25 27.03
C PRO A 461 11.18 19.98 26.65
N PRO A 462 12.40 19.83 27.16
CA PRO A 462 13.22 18.65 26.88
C PRO A 462 12.54 17.41 27.45
N LEU A 463 12.33 16.41 26.59
CA LEU A 463 11.88 15.07 27.00
C LEU A 463 12.98 14.44 27.89
N SER A 464 12.84 14.60 29.19
CA SER A 464 13.63 13.88 30.18
C SER A 464 13.09 12.46 30.30
N GLY A 465 13.92 11.48 30.05
CA GLY A 465 13.55 10.08 30.31
C GLY A 465 14.35 9.03 29.55
N THR A 466 15.67 9.14 29.57
CA THR A 466 16.53 7.97 29.28
C THR A 466 16.58 7.09 30.54
N THR A 467 15.76 6.07 30.59
CA THR A 467 15.99 4.95 31.51
C THR A 467 16.99 4.00 30.85
N ASN A 468 18.21 4.02 31.34
CA ASN A 468 19.23 3.01 31.05
C ASN A 468 18.69 1.64 31.51
N LYS A 469 18.47 0.74 30.56
CA LYS A 469 18.31 -0.69 30.83
C LYS A 469 19.68 -1.35 30.76
N PRO A 470 20.06 -2.19 31.74
CA PRO A 470 21.34 -2.89 31.71
C PRO A 470 21.36 -3.91 30.56
N GLU A 471 22.48 -3.95 29.84
CA GLU A 471 22.79 -4.96 28.85
C GLU A 471 22.95 -6.33 29.50
N GLU A 472 22.18 -7.31 29.04
CA GLU A 472 22.48 -8.72 29.32
C GLU A 472 23.53 -9.26 28.33
N PRO A 473 24.54 -10.00 28.76
CA PRO A 473 25.55 -10.57 27.88
C PRO A 473 25.02 -11.82 27.18
N GLY A 474 24.63 -11.67 25.90
CA GLY A 474 24.20 -12.79 25.05
C GLY A 474 25.35 -13.47 24.33
N LEU A 475 25.74 -14.65 24.84
CA LEU A 475 26.56 -15.64 24.13
C LEU A 475 25.81 -16.20 22.91
N GLY A 476 26.42 -16.15 21.75
CA GLY A 476 25.95 -16.89 20.58
C GLY A 476 26.36 -16.25 19.25
N GLY A 477 27.45 -16.75 18.66
CA GLY A 477 27.83 -16.43 17.28
C GLY A 477 26.71 -16.78 16.31
N LYS A 478 26.10 -15.77 15.70
CA LYS A 478 25.16 -15.90 14.59
C LYS A 478 25.76 -15.25 13.36
N SER A 479 25.72 -15.98 12.25
CA SER A 479 26.00 -15.51 10.91
C SER A 479 25.40 -14.13 10.65
N PRO A 480 26.03 -13.25 9.86
CA PRO A 480 25.51 -11.92 9.60
C PRO A 480 24.10 -12.05 9.01
N LYS A 481 23.09 -11.51 9.71
CA LYS A 481 21.71 -11.46 9.23
C LYS A 481 21.71 -10.61 7.97
N PRO A 482 21.15 -11.09 6.85
CA PRO A 482 20.88 -10.21 5.73
C PRO A 482 19.96 -9.09 6.23
N LEU A 483 20.42 -7.86 6.06
CA LEU A 483 19.72 -6.65 6.49
C LEU A 483 18.37 -6.54 5.78
N GLY A 484 17.31 -6.90 6.49
CA GLY A 484 15.96 -6.68 6.01
C GLY A 484 15.55 -5.23 6.21
N LYS A 485 14.82 -4.72 5.23
CA LYS A 485 14.15 -3.41 5.24
C LYS A 485 13.32 -3.20 6.51
N GLY A 486 13.51 -2.08 7.16
CA GLY A 486 12.50 -1.45 7.99
C GLY A 486 12.66 -1.53 9.49
N ASP A 487 12.23 -0.48 10.11
CA ASP A 487 11.97 -0.26 11.52
C ASP A 487 13.18 0.08 12.40
N ALA A 488 14.01 1.03 11.92
CA ALA A 488 14.68 1.88 12.87
C ALA A 488 13.69 2.96 13.34
N PRO A 489 13.54 3.21 14.65
CA PRO A 489 12.84 4.40 15.12
C PRO A 489 13.54 5.60 14.46
N ILE A 490 12.73 6.56 13.97
CA ILE A 490 13.20 7.82 13.36
C ILE A 490 13.80 8.74 14.45
N ASN A 491 14.59 8.20 15.31
CA ASN A 491 15.52 8.95 16.10
C ASN A 491 16.87 8.79 15.40
N SER A 492 17.14 9.71 14.47
CA SER A 492 18.48 9.94 13.99
C SER A 492 19.32 10.41 15.19
N SER A 493 19.81 9.47 15.98
CA SER A 493 21.02 9.71 16.73
C SER A 493 22.03 10.07 15.66
N LYS A 494 22.42 11.36 15.59
CA LYS A 494 23.52 11.82 14.74
C LYS A 494 24.67 10.87 15.04
N VAL A 495 24.95 9.96 14.10
CA VAL A 495 26.20 9.20 14.13
C VAL A 495 27.26 10.27 14.18
N GLN A 496 28.03 10.32 15.27
CA GLN A 496 29.19 11.20 15.37
C GLN A 496 30.02 10.96 14.11
N ASN A 497 30.47 12.04 13.46
CA ASN A 497 31.24 11.96 12.23
C ASN A 497 32.27 10.85 12.34
N PRO A 498 32.20 9.81 11.50
CA PRO A 498 33.16 8.71 11.60
C PRO A 498 34.55 9.26 11.34
N GLU A 499 35.52 8.91 12.20
CA GLU A 499 36.91 9.23 11.96
C GLU A 499 37.37 8.55 10.66
N GLY A 500 37.84 9.31 9.70
CA GLY A 500 38.27 8.78 8.40
C GLY A 500 38.87 9.86 7.51
N VAL A 501 39.35 9.43 6.33
CA VAL A 501 39.95 10.32 5.32
C VAL A 501 38.88 10.64 4.27
N THR A 502 38.59 11.92 4.10
CA THR A 502 37.69 12.37 3.01
C THR A 502 38.42 12.16 1.68
N ILE A 503 37.87 11.29 0.84
CA ILE A 503 38.45 10.99 -0.49
C ILE A 503 37.74 11.75 -1.61
N TYR A 504 36.53 12.24 -1.35
CA TYR A 504 35.77 13.07 -2.27
C TYR A 504 34.83 14.00 -1.50
N ALA A 505 34.66 15.21 -2.00
CA ALA A 505 33.66 16.15 -1.48
C ALA A 505 33.17 17.08 -2.59
N ASN A 506 31.89 17.36 -2.58
CA ASN A 506 31.22 18.37 -3.41
C ASN A 506 30.23 19.19 -2.57
N THR A 507 29.32 19.94 -3.21
CA THR A 507 28.36 20.80 -2.52
C THR A 507 27.35 20.03 -1.67
N SER A 508 27.03 18.80 -2.01
CA SER A 508 25.99 17.99 -1.37
C SER A 508 26.52 16.83 -0.55
N PHE A 509 27.67 16.26 -0.90
CA PHE A 509 28.17 15.01 -0.33
C PHE A 509 29.67 15.03 -0.03
N ALA A 510 30.05 14.27 0.98
CA ALA A 510 31.39 13.78 1.18
C ALA A 510 31.41 12.26 1.21
N LEU A 511 32.41 11.66 0.59
CA LEU A 511 32.75 10.25 0.71
C LEU A 511 33.98 10.11 1.58
N ILE A 512 33.82 9.46 2.72
CA ILE A 512 34.86 9.31 3.74
C ILE A 512 35.30 7.85 3.76
N LYS A 513 36.56 7.58 3.59
CA LYS A 513 37.14 6.25 3.80
C LYS A 513 37.44 6.09 5.29
N ILE A 514 36.76 5.16 5.93
CA ILE A 514 36.90 4.89 7.37
C ILE A 514 38.01 3.84 7.60
N ARG A 515 38.11 2.88 6.67
CA ARG A 515 39.06 1.76 6.75
C ARG A 515 39.60 1.41 5.36
#